data_3592270f5120314b086471ec5feb68f9
#
_entry.id   3592270f5120314b086471ec5feb68f9
#
_cell.length_a   1.000
_cell.length_b   1.000
_cell.length_c   1.000
_cell.angle_alpha   90.00
_cell.angle_beta   90.00
_cell.angle_gamma   90.00
#
_symmetry.space_group_name_H-M   'P 1'
#
loop_
_entity.id
_entity.type
_entity.pdbx_description
1 polymer ?
#
loop_
_entity_poly.entity_id
_entity_poly.type
_entity_poly.pdbx_seq_one_letter_code
_entity_poly.pdbx_strand_id
1 'polypeptide(L)'
;MNTVTLPEQLTEKKQGKLTIFSSYFTGAGKSYSMLESAEQARQAGLDVVIGLLSCEQWPQTQFLAEKFEVLPYKTIIRAGRTDYEMDLDACLKRAPDLILVDDLSHLNMDVSRHMKRYQDIAELLKAGVDVYTTLNVQHIESIQDTVFSILGSSVSERIPDRVFDQADQVEFIDIEPERLQQRLLQQKKGELLSDCTLSQLSALREIGLRRCADRAALYTQGYQSKMEYRTREHILVCLSSAPSNEKIIRTAARMASAFRCGFTALFVETKAFQWMPQTDKERLQTNIHLAQQLGASIETVYGDDVAYQIAEFSRLSGVTKIVLGRSGIPHHMLFRKPSLTERLIELIPELDIHIIPDNGLNGRFAAKHREIMRLPTLSILDLLKSALLLILATVIGFLFYHLGFTEAN
;
A
#
# COMPACT_ATOMS: atom_id res chain seq x y z
N MET A 1 28.08 46.52 15.18
CA MET A 1 27.94 45.78 13.91
C MET A 1 27.68 44.32 14.29
N ASN A 2 26.39 43.96 14.35
CA ASN A 2 25.96 42.61 14.62
C ASN A 2 25.69 41.92 13.30
N THR A 3 26.56 41.03 12.88
CA THR A 3 26.39 40.14 11.77
C THR A 3 25.34 39.09 12.15
N VAL A 4 24.15 39.21 11.64
CA VAL A 4 23.12 38.17 11.68
C VAL A 4 23.54 37.10 10.68
N THR A 5 23.99 35.97 11.16
CA THR A 5 24.18 34.73 10.37
C THR A 5 22.82 34.22 10.03
N LEU A 6 22.50 34.21 8.73
CA LEU A 6 21.34 33.52 8.16
C LEU A 6 21.45 32.01 8.47
N PRO A 7 20.35 31.33 8.86
CA PRO A 7 20.38 29.90 9.04
C PRO A 7 20.63 29.19 7.71
N GLU A 8 21.50 28.17 7.77
CA GLU A 8 21.81 27.26 6.69
C GLU A 8 20.55 26.82 5.95
N GLN A 9 20.60 26.97 4.64
CA GLN A 9 19.59 26.47 3.73
C GLN A 9 19.35 24.98 4.04
N LEU A 10 18.11 24.64 4.42
CA LEU A 10 17.61 23.27 4.41
C LEU A 10 17.81 22.76 2.98
N THR A 11 18.85 21.97 2.77
CA THR A 11 19.06 21.20 1.55
C THR A 11 17.85 20.30 1.40
N GLU A 12 16.99 20.58 0.42
CA GLU A 12 15.94 19.65 0.00
C GLU A 12 16.61 18.29 -0.23
N LYS A 13 16.27 17.33 0.60
CA LYS A 13 16.82 15.97 0.50
C LYS A 13 16.41 15.43 -0.86
N LYS A 14 17.37 15.24 -1.77
CA LYS A 14 17.14 14.78 -3.13
C LYS A 14 16.39 13.43 -3.06
N GLN A 15 15.19 13.38 -3.62
CA GLN A 15 14.42 12.14 -3.71
C GLN A 15 15.13 11.19 -4.68
N GLY A 16 15.21 9.90 -4.33
CA GLY A 16 15.72 8.85 -5.21
C GLY A 16 14.83 8.63 -6.43
N LYS A 17 15.40 8.03 -7.47
CA LYS A 17 14.72 7.74 -8.74
C LYS A 17 14.27 6.30 -8.80
N LEU A 18 13.07 6.07 -9.35
CA LEU A 18 12.50 4.76 -9.59
C LEU A 18 12.62 4.36 -11.05
N THR A 19 13.32 3.25 -11.32
CA THR A 19 13.34 2.59 -12.63
C THR A 19 12.64 1.24 -12.54
N ILE A 20 11.64 1.01 -13.39
CA ILE A 20 10.85 -0.23 -13.44
C ILE A 20 11.21 -1.02 -14.71
N PHE A 21 11.74 -2.22 -14.55
CA PHE A 21 11.91 -3.21 -15.63
C PHE A 21 10.63 -4.02 -15.75
N SER A 22 9.85 -3.76 -16.79
CA SER A 22 8.51 -4.28 -16.95
C SER A 22 8.42 -5.30 -18.07
N SER A 23 7.47 -6.23 -18.00
CA SER A 23 7.12 -7.13 -19.08
C SER A 23 5.68 -7.62 -18.91
N TYR A 24 5.18 -8.36 -19.90
CA TYR A 24 3.81 -8.91 -19.87
C TYR A 24 3.74 -10.25 -19.12
N PHE A 25 4.87 -10.97 -18.93
CA PHE A 25 4.86 -12.29 -18.29
C PHE A 25 6.17 -12.61 -17.57
N THR A 26 6.12 -13.61 -16.69
CA THR A 26 7.30 -14.13 -15.99
C THR A 26 8.24 -14.87 -16.96
N GLY A 27 9.55 -14.73 -16.75
CA GLY A 27 10.55 -15.38 -17.61
C GLY A 27 10.97 -14.56 -18.85
N ALA A 28 10.38 -13.39 -19.08
CA ALA A 28 10.74 -12.51 -20.19
C ALA A 28 12.18 -11.94 -20.11
N GLY A 29 12.78 -11.90 -18.91
CA GLY A 29 14.15 -11.43 -18.71
C GLY A 29 14.28 -10.15 -17.92
N LYS A 30 13.23 -9.67 -17.24
CA LYS A 30 13.22 -8.43 -16.45
C LYS A 30 14.39 -8.33 -15.47
N SER A 31 14.51 -9.31 -14.57
CA SER A 31 15.58 -9.32 -13.55
C SER A 31 16.99 -9.42 -14.16
N TYR A 32 17.12 -10.08 -15.32
CA TYR A 32 18.37 -10.11 -16.06
C TYR A 32 18.72 -8.71 -16.60
N SER A 33 17.80 -8.04 -17.30
CA SER A 33 18.01 -6.67 -17.83
C SER A 33 18.25 -5.66 -16.69
N MET A 34 17.55 -5.80 -15.58
CA MET A 34 17.76 -5.00 -14.37
C MET A 34 19.22 -5.12 -13.88
N LEU A 35 19.75 -6.34 -13.80
CA LEU A 35 21.14 -6.59 -13.37
C LEU A 35 22.17 -6.11 -14.39
N GLU A 36 21.90 -6.22 -15.69
CA GLU A 36 22.78 -5.65 -16.74
C GLU A 36 22.88 -4.13 -16.61
N SER A 37 21.73 -3.45 -16.44
CA SER A 37 21.69 -2.00 -16.23
C SER A 37 22.36 -1.59 -14.92
N ALA A 38 22.19 -2.38 -13.86
CA ALA A 38 22.85 -2.18 -12.58
C ALA A 38 24.38 -2.35 -12.68
N GLU A 39 24.86 -3.32 -13.47
CA GLU A 39 26.29 -3.50 -13.71
C GLU A 39 26.90 -2.30 -14.45
N GLN A 40 26.17 -1.72 -15.41
CA GLN A 40 26.60 -0.49 -16.07
C GLN A 40 26.68 0.68 -15.09
N ALA A 41 25.69 0.81 -14.19
CA ALA A 41 25.70 1.82 -13.15
C ALA A 41 26.90 1.65 -12.18
N ARG A 42 27.20 0.40 -11.78
CA ARG A 42 28.34 0.07 -10.94
C ARG A 42 29.65 0.40 -11.63
N GLN A 43 29.78 0.09 -12.93
CA GLN A 43 30.97 0.45 -13.73
C GLN A 43 31.13 1.97 -13.89
N ALA A 44 30.02 2.72 -13.84
CA ALA A 44 30.04 4.19 -13.81
C ALA A 44 30.40 4.76 -12.42
N GLY A 45 30.63 3.92 -11.42
CA GLY A 45 31.13 4.30 -10.10
C GLY A 45 30.03 4.45 -9.03
N LEU A 46 28.78 4.05 -9.32
CA LEU A 46 27.71 4.05 -8.29
C LEU A 46 27.89 2.88 -7.33
N ASP A 47 27.54 3.12 -6.07
CA ASP A 47 27.46 2.09 -5.04
C ASP A 47 26.14 1.33 -5.18
N VAL A 48 26.21 0.10 -5.72
CA VAL A 48 25.03 -0.71 -6.09
C VAL A 48 24.94 -1.96 -5.23
N VAL A 49 23.79 -2.18 -4.61
CA VAL A 49 23.52 -3.37 -3.78
C VAL A 49 22.21 -4.06 -4.17
N ILE A 50 22.09 -5.33 -3.85
CA ILE A 50 20.85 -6.10 -3.95
C ILE A 50 20.16 -6.09 -2.59
N GLY A 51 18.97 -5.48 -2.53
CA GLY A 51 18.09 -5.50 -1.36
C GLY A 51 17.22 -6.74 -1.31
N LEU A 52 16.73 -7.21 -2.47
CA LEU A 52 16.05 -8.49 -2.63
C LEU A 52 16.04 -8.90 -4.10
N LEU A 53 16.33 -10.17 -4.37
CA LEU A 53 16.31 -10.72 -5.73
C LEU A 53 15.87 -12.18 -5.70
N SER A 54 14.88 -12.55 -6.51
CA SER A 54 14.39 -13.91 -6.68
C SER A 54 14.96 -14.53 -7.97
N CYS A 55 16.23 -14.97 -7.93
CA CYS A 55 16.91 -15.47 -9.12
C CYS A 55 17.38 -16.93 -9.05
N GLU A 56 17.12 -17.64 -7.95
CA GLU A 56 17.60 -19.02 -7.70
C GLU A 56 17.27 -20.00 -8.83
N GLN A 57 16.19 -19.76 -9.52
CA GLN A 57 15.73 -20.60 -10.62
C GLN A 57 16.30 -20.20 -12.01
N TRP A 58 17.15 -19.15 -12.10
CA TRP A 58 17.63 -18.59 -13.36
C TRP A 58 19.16 -18.49 -13.36
N PRO A 59 19.91 -19.54 -13.82
CA PRO A 59 21.36 -19.59 -13.67
C PRO A 59 22.11 -18.36 -14.25
N GLN A 60 21.67 -17.84 -15.39
CA GLN A 60 22.29 -16.66 -16.00
C GLN A 60 22.09 -15.40 -15.15
N THR A 61 20.90 -15.24 -14.57
CA THR A 61 20.58 -14.12 -13.68
C THR A 61 21.36 -14.25 -12.38
N GLN A 62 21.46 -15.46 -11.83
CA GLN A 62 22.24 -15.75 -10.64
C GLN A 62 23.73 -15.42 -10.82
N PHE A 63 24.33 -15.81 -11.95
CA PHE A 63 25.73 -15.49 -12.27
C PHE A 63 25.98 -13.97 -12.32
N LEU A 64 25.02 -13.19 -12.83
CA LEU A 64 25.14 -11.72 -12.81
C LEU A 64 24.99 -11.17 -11.39
N ALA A 65 24.10 -11.73 -10.59
CA ALA A 65 23.84 -11.28 -9.22
C ALA A 65 25.06 -11.48 -8.29
N GLU A 66 25.90 -12.50 -8.54
CA GLU A 66 27.13 -12.75 -7.77
C GLU A 66 28.15 -11.60 -7.80
N LYS A 67 28.00 -10.66 -8.72
CA LYS A 67 28.87 -9.48 -8.83
C LYS A 67 28.54 -8.37 -7.84
N PHE A 68 27.41 -8.45 -7.17
CA PHE A 68 26.88 -7.41 -6.31
C PHE A 68 26.90 -7.83 -4.84
N GLU A 69 27.00 -6.84 -3.95
CA GLU A 69 26.72 -7.03 -2.53
C GLU A 69 25.25 -7.34 -2.37
N VAL A 70 24.94 -8.42 -1.62
CA VAL A 70 23.57 -8.80 -1.27
C VAL A 70 23.34 -8.48 0.20
N LEU A 71 22.33 -7.69 0.49
CA LEU A 71 21.96 -7.38 1.86
C LEU A 71 21.25 -8.58 2.52
N PRO A 72 21.36 -8.74 3.84
CA PRO A 72 20.69 -9.83 4.53
C PRO A 72 19.17 -9.71 4.40
N TYR A 73 18.51 -10.85 4.11
CA TYR A 73 17.06 -10.94 4.06
C TYR A 73 16.48 -11.25 5.43
N LYS A 74 15.27 -10.80 5.70
CA LYS A 74 14.48 -11.31 6.82
C LYS A 74 14.00 -12.71 6.49
N THR A 75 14.39 -13.68 7.28
CA THR A 75 14.00 -15.08 7.10
C THR A 75 12.77 -15.38 7.94
N ILE A 76 11.74 -15.92 7.30
CA ILE A 76 10.46 -16.27 7.92
C ILE A 76 10.20 -17.74 7.72
N ILE A 77 10.01 -18.48 8.82
CA ILE A 77 9.70 -19.91 8.78
C ILE A 77 8.20 -20.09 9.05
N ARG A 78 7.45 -20.54 8.03
CA ARG A 78 6.03 -20.89 8.15
C ARG A 78 5.77 -22.30 7.67
N ALA A 79 5.13 -23.13 8.49
CA ALA A 79 4.73 -24.49 8.12
C ALA A 79 5.85 -25.32 7.48
N GLY A 80 7.10 -25.14 7.92
CA GLY A 80 8.27 -25.85 7.40
C GLY A 80 8.83 -25.31 6.07
N ARG A 81 8.30 -24.19 5.57
CA ARG A 81 8.87 -23.43 4.44
C ARG A 81 9.63 -22.23 4.95
N THR A 82 10.73 -21.94 4.29
CA THR A 82 11.54 -20.75 4.55
C THR A 82 11.24 -19.73 3.46
N ASP A 83 10.68 -18.59 3.82
CA ASP A 83 10.41 -17.49 2.93
C ASP A 83 11.36 -16.34 3.27
N TYR A 84 11.67 -15.51 2.28
CA TYR A 84 12.61 -14.39 2.40
C TYR A 84 11.90 -13.08 2.10
N GLU A 85 12.10 -12.09 2.98
CA GLU A 85 11.62 -10.73 2.79
C GLU A 85 12.77 -9.73 2.84
N MET A 86 12.58 -8.59 2.18
CA MET A 86 13.55 -7.49 2.23
C MET A 86 13.65 -6.95 3.66
N ASP A 87 14.88 -6.79 4.16
CA ASP A 87 15.12 -6.04 5.38
C ASP A 87 15.25 -4.54 5.06
N LEU A 88 14.12 -3.84 5.07
CA LEU A 88 14.04 -2.42 4.78
C LEU A 88 14.95 -1.58 5.71
N ASP A 89 15.04 -1.95 7.00
CA ASP A 89 15.88 -1.23 7.95
C ASP A 89 17.38 -1.39 7.63
N ALA A 90 17.79 -2.60 7.22
CA ALA A 90 19.15 -2.85 6.76
C ALA A 90 19.46 -2.07 5.47
N CYS A 91 18.51 -2.01 4.53
CA CYS A 91 18.64 -1.25 3.30
C CYS A 91 18.79 0.26 3.57
N LEU A 92 17.95 0.83 4.42
CA LEU A 92 18.01 2.24 4.80
C LEU A 92 19.30 2.59 5.56
N LYS A 93 19.77 1.69 6.41
CA LYS A 93 21.02 1.87 7.17
C LYS A 93 22.25 1.78 6.26
N ARG A 94 22.24 0.88 5.25
CA ARG A 94 23.33 0.73 4.28
C ARG A 94 23.46 1.96 3.38
N ALA A 95 22.30 2.58 3.03
CA ALA A 95 22.18 3.80 2.24
C ALA A 95 23.05 3.81 0.96
N PRO A 96 22.89 2.84 0.04
CA PRO A 96 23.63 2.81 -1.22
C PRO A 96 23.14 3.92 -2.17
N ASP A 97 23.86 4.15 -3.26
CA ASP A 97 23.39 5.03 -4.34
C ASP A 97 22.22 4.39 -5.10
N LEU A 98 22.30 3.08 -5.35
CA LEU A 98 21.30 2.30 -6.08
C LEU A 98 21.03 0.96 -5.39
N ILE A 99 19.77 0.62 -5.20
CA ILE A 99 19.33 -0.67 -4.67
C ILE A 99 18.45 -1.42 -5.66
N LEU A 100 18.68 -2.74 -5.78
CA LEU A 100 17.88 -3.64 -6.61
C LEU A 100 16.86 -4.37 -5.76
N VAL A 101 15.58 -4.24 -6.09
CA VAL A 101 14.46 -4.86 -5.36
C VAL A 101 13.52 -5.53 -6.35
N ASP A 102 13.53 -6.84 -6.42
CA ASP A 102 12.69 -7.62 -7.34
C ASP A 102 11.24 -7.68 -6.85
N ASP A 103 10.31 -7.69 -7.81
CA ASP A 103 8.87 -7.75 -7.71
C ASP A 103 8.20 -6.61 -6.92
N LEU A 104 7.95 -5.51 -7.63
CA LEU A 104 7.25 -4.32 -7.13
C LEU A 104 5.84 -4.62 -6.60
N SER A 105 5.18 -5.65 -7.14
CA SER A 105 3.79 -5.99 -6.82
C SER A 105 3.62 -6.86 -5.57
N HIS A 106 4.70 -7.41 -5.06
CA HIS A 106 4.67 -8.39 -3.98
C HIS A 106 3.90 -7.94 -2.74
N LEU A 107 3.11 -8.85 -2.20
CA LEU A 107 2.45 -8.69 -0.91
C LEU A 107 3.39 -9.14 0.20
N ASN A 108 3.95 -8.21 0.93
CA ASN A 108 4.87 -8.49 2.03
C ASN A 108 4.19 -9.31 3.13
N MET A 109 4.98 -10.08 3.85
CA MET A 109 4.50 -10.84 5.00
C MET A 109 4.23 -9.94 6.22
N ASP A 110 3.43 -10.44 7.17
CA ASP A 110 2.97 -9.71 8.37
C ASP A 110 4.10 -9.15 9.26
N VAL A 111 5.32 -9.63 9.11
CA VAL A 111 6.51 -9.17 9.85
C VAL A 111 7.16 -7.94 9.22
N SER A 112 6.76 -7.57 8.01
CA SER A 112 7.28 -6.40 7.30
C SER A 112 6.57 -5.13 7.79
N ARG A 113 7.26 -3.97 7.69
CA ARG A 113 6.73 -2.67 8.09
C ARG A 113 5.51 -2.27 7.24
N HIS A 114 5.54 -2.56 5.95
CA HIS A 114 4.49 -2.27 5.00
C HIS A 114 3.87 -3.54 4.44
N MET A 115 2.60 -3.48 4.07
CA MET A 115 1.89 -4.62 3.48
C MET A 115 2.32 -4.91 2.04
N LYS A 116 2.81 -3.91 1.32
CA LYS A 116 3.17 -4.00 -0.09
C LYS A 116 4.61 -3.52 -0.32
N ARG A 117 5.33 -4.22 -1.18
CA ARG A 117 6.73 -3.89 -1.51
C ARG A 117 6.89 -2.52 -2.14
N TYR A 118 5.93 -2.06 -2.95
CA TYR A 118 6.01 -0.71 -3.50
C TYR A 118 6.02 0.39 -2.42
N GLN A 119 5.47 0.12 -1.22
CA GLN A 119 5.51 1.05 -0.09
C GLN A 119 6.91 1.08 0.56
N ASP A 120 7.58 -0.08 0.66
CA ASP A 120 8.98 -0.14 1.10
C ASP A 120 9.89 0.61 0.12
N ILE A 121 9.67 0.42 -1.18
CA ILE A 121 10.39 1.14 -2.23
C ILE A 121 10.16 2.65 -2.12
N ALA A 122 8.93 3.08 -1.86
CA ALA A 122 8.63 4.50 -1.67
C ALA A 122 9.40 5.11 -0.47
N GLU A 123 9.64 4.33 0.60
CA GLU A 123 10.45 4.78 1.75
C GLU A 123 11.94 4.90 1.38
N LEU A 124 12.48 3.97 0.58
CA LEU A 124 13.85 4.05 0.04
C LEU A 124 14.05 5.29 -0.83
N LEU A 125 13.10 5.56 -1.74
CA LEU A 125 13.14 6.74 -2.61
C LEU A 125 13.11 8.05 -1.80
N LYS A 126 12.30 8.12 -0.74
CA LYS A 126 12.26 9.27 0.18
C LYS A 126 13.57 9.44 0.95
N ALA A 127 14.27 8.34 1.25
CA ALA A 127 15.59 8.38 1.85
C ALA A 127 16.68 8.89 0.91
N GLY A 128 16.36 9.03 -0.41
CA GLY A 128 17.26 9.50 -1.45
C GLY A 128 18.02 8.38 -2.17
N VAL A 129 17.63 7.13 -1.97
CA VAL A 129 18.22 5.95 -2.63
C VAL A 129 17.51 5.70 -3.95
N ASP A 130 18.25 5.56 -5.04
CA ASP A 130 17.71 5.15 -6.34
C ASP A 130 17.31 3.67 -6.29
N VAL A 131 16.21 3.30 -6.94
CA VAL A 131 15.68 1.93 -6.91
C VAL A 131 15.45 1.41 -8.32
N TYR A 132 16.00 0.24 -8.60
CA TYR A 132 15.64 -0.58 -9.74
C TYR A 132 14.75 -1.73 -9.27
N THR A 133 13.63 -1.94 -9.96
CA THR A 133 12.67 -3.00 -9.61
C THR A 133 12.06 -3.64 -10.84
N THR A 134 11.38 -4.78 -10.66
CA THR A 134 10.70 -5.47 -11.75
C THR A 134 9.19 -5.46 -11.56
N LEU A 135 8.45 -5.55 -12.68
CA LEU A 135 6.99 -5.62 -12.68
C LEU A 135 6.47 -6.43 -13.85
N ASN A 136 5.49 -7.29 -13.63
CA ASN A 136 4.61 -7.75 -14.71
C ASN A 136 3.44 -6.79 -14.84
N VAL A 137 3.15 -6.31 -16.05
CA VAL A 137 2.07 -5.33 -16.28
C VAL A 137 0.70 -5.82 -15.81
N GLN A 138 0.48 -7.15 -15.81
CA GLN A 138 -0.75 -7.75 -15.29
C GLN A 138 -1.07 -7.43 -13.83
N HIS A 139 -0.13 -6.86 -13.08
CA HIS A 139 -0.32 -6.45 -11.68
C HIS A 139 -0.75 -4.98 -11.53
N ILE A 140 -0.92 -4.24 -12.64
CA ILE A 140 -1.42 -2.85 -12.59
C ILE A 140 -2.94 -2.86 -12.40
N GLU A 141 -3.46 -2.04 -11.48
CA GLU A 141 -4.87 -2.07 -11.05
C GLU A 141 -5.84 -1.79 -12.19
N SER A 142 -5.60 -0.77 -13.03
CA SER A 142 -6.55 -0.33 -14.07
C SER A 142 -6.83 -1.37 -15.16
N ILE A 143 -5.92 -2.33 -15.37
CA ILE A 143 -6.06 -3.33 -16.43
C ILE A 143 -6.58 -4.69 -15.93
N GLN A 144 -6.97 -4.80 -14.65
CA GLN A 144 -7.35 -6.07 -14.03
C GLN A 144 -8.55 -6.73 -14.69
N ASP A 145 -9.57 -5.96 -15.08
CA ASP A 145 -10.76 -6.50 -15.77
C ASP A 145 -10.37 -7.12 -17.11
N THR A 146 -9.45 -6.49 -17.84
CA THR A 146 -8.93 -7.00 -19.10
C THR A 146 -8.06 -8.24 -18.89
N VAL A 147 -7.19 -8.23 -17.89
CA VAL A 147 -6.37 -9.39 -17.52
C VAL A 147 -7.26 -10.56 -17.10
N PHE A 148 -8.29 -10.31 -16.29
CA PHE A 148 -9.27 -11.34 -15.92
C PHE A 148 -9.99 -11.93 -17.15
N SER A 149 -10.39 -11.09 -18.13
CA SER A 149 -11.04 -11.57 -19.36
C SER A 149 -10.14 -12.45 -20.23
N ILE A 150 -8.82 -12.26 -20.14
CA ILE A 150 -7.82 -13.05 -20.90
C ILE A 150 -7.46 -14.33 -20.16
N LEU A 151 -7.15 -14.25 -18.86
CA LEU A 151 -6.62 -15.37 -18.08
C LEU A 151 -7.72 -16.22 -17.41
N GLY A 152 -8.94 -15.69 -17.25
CA GLY A 152 -10.02 -16.36 -16.52
C GLY A 152 -9.83 -16.38 -14.99
N SER A 153 -8.75 -15.80 -14.49
CA SER A 153 -8.43 -15.73 -13.08
C SER A 153 -7.99 -14.32 -12.67
N SER A 154 -8.26 -13.95 -11.42
CA SER A 154 -7.84 -12.66 -10.87
C SER A 154 -6.40 -12.73 -10.36
N VAL A 155 -5.65 -11.67 -10.59
CA VAL A 155 -4.31 -11.48 -10.00
C VAL A 155 -4.48 -10.87 -8.61
N SER A 156 -3.91 -11.52 -7.59
CA SER A 156 -4.06 -11.10 -6.18
C SER A 156 -3.12 -9.96 -5.80
N GLU A 157 -1.91 -9.94 -6.36
CA GLU A 157 -0.91 -8.91 -6.11
C GLU A 157 -1.06 -7.78 -7.11
N ARG A 158 -1.36 -6.58 -6.64
CA ARG A 158 -1.64 -5.42 -7.48
C ARG A 158 -0.92 -4.19 -6.97
N ILE A 159 -0.61 -3.28 -7.91
CA ILE A 159 -0.07 -1.95 -7.62
C ILE A 159 -1.02 -0.88 -8.17
N PRO A 160 -1.17 0.26 -7.50
CA PRO A 160 -1.87 1.42 -8.05
C PRO A 160 -1.18 1.95 -9.30
N ASP A 161 -1.97 2.40 -10.29
CA ASP A 161 -1.48 2.94 -11.56
C ASP A 161 -0.45 4.06 -11.37
N ARG A 162 -0.67 4.92 -10.39
CA ARG A 162 0.25 6.02 -10.09
C ARG A 162 1.69 5.57 -9.81
N VAL A 163 1.90 4.38 -9.22
CA VAL A 163 3.25 3.88 -8.94
C VAL A 163 3.99 3.60 -10.24
N PHE A 164 3.29 3.06 -11.24
CA PHE A 164 3.82 2.84 -12.57
C PHE A 164 3.99 4.14 -13.35
N ASP A 165 3.01 5.04 -13.28
CA ASP A 165 3.00 6.29 -14.04
C ASP A 165 4.02 7.31 -13.52
N GLN A 166 4.25 7.36 -12.22
CA GLN A 166 5.19 8.29 -11.58
C GLN A 166 6.64 7.78 -11.53
N ALA A 167 6.92 6.55 -11.96
CA ALA A 167 8.29 6.07 -12.07
C ALA A 167 9.12 7.01 -12.96
N ASP A 168 10.38 7.24 -12.62
CA ASP A 168 11.26 8.09 -13.44
C ASP A 168 11.54 7.45 -14.81
N GLN A 169 11.72 6.12 -14.81
CA GLN A 169 11.95 5.36 -16.03
C GLN A 169 11.19 4.03 -15.99
N VAL A 170 10.60 3.65 -17.13
CA VAL A 170 10.05 2.30 -17.35
C VAL A 170 10.70 1.73 -18.59
N GLU A 171 11.29 0.56 -18.43
CA GLU A 171 11.90 -0.22 -19.49
C GLU A 171 11.05 -1.48 -19.73
N PHE A 172 10.46 -1.57 -20.92
CA PHE A 172 9.63 -2.72 -21.27
C PHE A 172 10.47 -3.79 -21.97
N ILE A 173 10.62 -4.94 -21.31
CA ILE A 173 11.34 -6.08 -21.83
C ILE A 173 10.37 -6.88 -22.69
N ASP A 174 10.46 -6.64 -24.00
CA ASP A 174 9.62 -7.31 -24.98
C ASP A 174 10.28 -8.60 -25.48
N ILE A 175 9.50 -9.67 -25.48
CA ILE A 175 9.87 -10.97 -26.05
C ILE A 175 8.65 -11.53 -26.78
N GLU A 176 8.85 -12.13 -27.94
CA GLU A 176 7.74 -12.77 -28.67
C GLU A 176 7.19 -13.97 -27.90
N PRO A 177 5.87 -14.18 -27.88
CA PRO A 177 5.22 -15.24 -27.13
C PRO A 177 5.79 -16.63 -27.41
N GLU A 178 6.08 -16.91 -28.67
CA GLU A 178 6.66 -18.18 -29.12
C GLU A 178 8.06 -18.40 -28.56
N ARG A 179 8.87 -17.34 -28.55
CA ARG A 179 10.23 -17.35 -27.96
C ARG A 179 10.19 -17.51 -26.46
N LEU A 180 9.25 -16.84 -25.80
CA LEU A 180 9.04 -16.99 -24.36
C LEU A 180 8.65 -18.42 -24.00
N GLN A 181 7.70 -19.01 -24.74
CA GLN A 181 7.28 -20.39 -24.55
C GLN A 181 8.45 -21.35 -24.72
N GLN A 182 9.22 -21.24 -25.81
CA GLN A 182 10.41 -22.06 -26.05
C GLN A 182 11.44 -21.95 -24.92
N ARG A 183 11.72 -20.72 -24.45
CA ARG A 183 12.62 -20.45 -23.34
C ARG A 183 12.18 -21.12 -22.05
N LEU A 184 10.90 -21.03 -21.70
CA LEU A 184 10.35 -21.65 -20.49
C LEU A 184 10.38 -23.18 -20.57
N LEU A 185 10.10 -23.76 -21.74
CA LEU A 185 10.18 -25.21 -21.95
C LEU A 185 11.62 -25.70 -21.86
N GLN A 186 12.58 -25.01 -22.49
CA GLN A 186 14.03 -25.38 -22.42
C GLN A 186 14.57 -25.35 -20.99
N GLN A 187 14.06 -24.43 -20.15
CA GLN A 187 14.46 -24.31 -18.76
C GLN A 187 13.67 -25.19 -17.81
N LYS A 188 12.88 -26.15 -18.33
CA LYS A 188 12.02 -27.06 -17.54
C LYS A 188 10.99 -26.31 -16.65
N LYS A 189 10.54 -25.15 -17.10
CA LYS A 189 9.57 -24.29 -16.42
C LYS A 189 8.23 -24.22 -17.17
N GLY A 190 7.89 -25.26 -17.89
CA GLY A 190 6.62 -25.37 -18.59
C GLY A 190 5.39 -25.24 -17.66
N GLU A 191 5.58 -25.52 -16.37
CA GLU A 191 4.53 -25.33 -15.35
C GLU A 191 4.03 -23.88 -15.26
N LEU A 192 4.88 -22.89 -15.54
CA LEU A 192 4.50 -21.48 -15.60
C LEU A 192 3.55 -21.16 -16.78
N LEU A 193 3.49 -22.06 -17.77
CA LEU A 193 2.64 -21.95 -18.96
C LEU A 193 1.39 -22.84 -18.87
N SER A 194 1.24 -23.65 -17.80
CA SER A 194 0.17 -24.65 -17.68
C SER A 194 -1.23 -24.06 -17.91
N ASP A 195 -1.41 -22.79 -17.57
CA ASP A 195 -2.70 -22.10 -17.63
C ASP A 195 -2.72 -20.96 -18.66
N CYS A 196 -1.72 -20.87 -19.56
CA CYS A 196 -1.62 -19.74 -20.48
C CYS A 196 -1.31 -20.18 -21.91
N THR A 197 -2.22 -19.92 -22.83
CA THR A 197 -2.08 -20.19 -24.28
C THR A 197 -1.24 -19.12 -24.97
N LEU A 198 -0.70 -19.42 -26.15
CA LEU A 198 -0.01 -18.42 -26.99
C LEU A 198 -0.88 -17.20 -27.30
N SER A 199 -2.18 -17.41 -27.54
CA SER A 199 -3.12 -16.32 -27.78
C SER A 199 -3.25 -15.39 -26.55
N GLN A 200 -3.30 -15.96 -25.35
CA GLN A 200 -3.34 -15.19 -24.10
C GLN A 200 -2.05 -14.44 -23.85
N LEU A 201 -0.89 -15.06 -24.13
CA LEU A 201 0.41 -14.39 -24.03
C LEU A 201 0.50 -13.21 -25.02
N SER A 202 0.00 -13.39 -26.26
CA SER A 202 -0.05 -12.33 -27.26
C SER A 202 -0.94 -11.17 -26.82
N ALA A 203 -2.12 -11.46 -26.24
CA ALA A 203 -3.02 -10.45 -25.71
C ALA A 203 -2.42 -9.69 -24.51
N LEU A 204 -1.74 -10.39 -23.58
CA LEU A 204 -1.01 -9.76 -22.48
C LEU A 204 0.12 -8.86 -22.97
N ARG A 205 0.86 -9.29 -24.00
CA ARG A 205 1.91 -8.48 -24.63
C ARG A 205 1.33 -7.20 -25.23
N GLU A 206 0.23 -7.30 -25.97
CA GLU A 206 -0.45 -6.12 -26.54
C GLU A 206 -0.85 -5.12 -25.47
N ILE A 207 -1.48 -5.58 -24.39
CA ILE A 207 -1.87 -4.71 -23.26
C ILE A 207 -0.65 -4.07 -22.62
N GLY A 208 0.43 -4.83 -22.41
CA GLY A 208 1.66 -4.32 -21.83
C GLY A 208 2.28 -3.20 -22.69
N LEU A 209 2.38 -3.41 -23.99
CA LEU A 209 2.89 -2.40 -24.92
C LEU A 209 1.99 -1.16 -24.94
N ARG A 210 0.65 -1.35 -24.99
CA ARG A 210 -0.33 -0.25 -24.94
C ARG A 210 -0.17 0.55 -23.64
N ARG A 211 -0.09 -0.12 -22.48
CA ARG A 211 0.05 0.55 -21.18
C ARG A 211 1.34 1.37 -21.07
N CYS A 212 2.43 0.88 -21.64
CA CYS A 212 3.68 1.65 -21.75
C CYS A 212 3.57 2.85 -22.70
N ALA A 213 2.87 2.69 -23.82
CA ALA A 213 2.60 3.79 -24.76
C ALA A 213 1.72 4.88 -24.13
N ASP A 214 0.66 4.49 -23.41
CA ASP A 214 -0.22 5.41 -22.68
C ASP A 214 0.57 6.20 -21.63
N ARG A 215 1.46 5.55 -20.87
CA ARG A 215 2.36 6.23 -19.94
C ARG A 215 3.28 7.23 -20.65
N ALA A 216 3.88 6.84 -21.79
CA ALA A 216 4.74 7.75 -22.55
C ALA A 216 3.98 8.99 -23.06
N ALA A 217 2.71 8.81 -23.45
CA ALA A 217 1.83 9.92 -23.85
C ALA A 217 1.53 10.86 -22.68
N LEU A 218 1.23 10.30 -21.48
CA LEU A 218 1.06 11.10 -20.26
C LEU A 218 2.33 11.87 -19.89
N TYR A 219 3.50 11.26 -20.06
CA TYR A 219 4.79 11.90 -19.79
C TYR A 219 5.03 13.09 -20.73
N THR A 220 4.66 12.96 -22.00
CA THR A 220 4.81 14.02 -23.01
C THR A 220 3.85 15.18 -22.73
N GLN A 221 2.60 14.90 -22.33
CA GLN A 221 1.64 15.89 -21.89
C GLN A 221 2.06 16.55 -20.56
N GLY A 222 2.64 15.78 -19.64
CA GLY A 222 3.11 16.26 -18.33
C GLY A 222 4.32 17.20 -18.41
N TYR A 223 5.17 17.11 -19.45
CA TYR A 223 6.27 18.06 -19.65
C TYR A 223 5.77 19.46 -19.97
N GLN A 224 4.64 19.59 -20.66
CA GLN A 224 3.98 20.87 -20.87
C GLN A 224 3.21 21.36 -19.63
N SER A 225 2.79 20.45 -18.72
CA SER A 225 1.97 20.79 -17.57
C SER A 225 2.72 20.85 -16.23
N LYS A 226 3.98 20.42 -16.13
CA LYS A 226 4.77 20.52 -14.89
C LYS A 226 4.93 21.96 -14.38
N MET A 227 4.72 22.97 -15.26
CA MET A 227 4.69 24.37 -14.88
C MET A 227 3.29 24.84 -14.42
N GLU A 228 2.22 24.13 -14.79
CA GLU A 228 0.84 24.46 -14.43
C GLU A 228 0.31 23.74 -13.18
N TYR A 229 0.87 22.58 -12.82
CA TYR A 229 0.35 21.74 -11.71
C TYR A 229 0.63 22.28 -10.30
N ARG A 230 1.54 23.25 -10.13
CA ARG A 230 1.78 23.88 -8.82
C ARG A 230 0.71 24.89 -8.40
N THR A 231 -0.26 25.16 -9.26
CA THR A 231 -1.33 26.18 -9.00
C THR A 231 -2.75 25.63 -9.09
N ARG A 232 -2.94 24.32 -9.36
CA ARG A 232 -4.29 23.73 -9.45
C ARG A 232 -4.63 22.99 -8.17
N GLU A 233 -5.81 23.29 -7.65
CA GLU A 233 -6.42 22.54 -6.57
C GLU A 233 -6.59 21.07 -6.97
N HIS A 234 -6.38 20.15 -6.02
CA HIS A 234 -6.63 18.72 -6.19
C HIS A 234 -7.43 18.20 -4.99
N ILE A 235 -8.58 17.62 -5.26
CA ILE A 235 -9.51 17.18 -4.23
C ILE A 235 -9.40 15.67 -4.05
N LEU A 236 -9.25 15.23 -2.80
CA LEU A 236 -9.30 13.84 -2.41
C LEU A 236 -10.62 13.54 -1.69
N VAL A 237 -11.33 12.50 -2.11
CA VAL A 237 -12.46 11.95 -1.37
C VAL A 237 -12.13 10.55 -0.87
N CYS A 238 -12.39 10.26 0.41
CA CYS A 238 -12.15 8.94 0.96
C CYS A 238 -13.37 8.04 0.77
N LEU A 239 -13.16 6.91 0.12
CA LEU A 239 -14.19 5.89 -0.12
C LEU A 239 -14.38 5.00 1.10
N SER A 240 -15.63 4.65 1.38
CA SER A 240 -16.00 3.71 2.42
C SER A 240 -17.31 3.00 2.06
N SER A 241 -17.66 1.95 2.80
CA SER A 241 -18.95 1.26 2.69
C SER A 241 -20.10 1.98 3.40
N ALA A 242 -19.85 3.17 4.01
CA ALA A 242 -20.87 3.91 4.72
C ALA A 242 -21.97 4.41 3.76
N PRO A 243 -23.26 4.34 4.13
CA PRO A 243 -24.36 4.85 3.29
C PRO A 243 -24.27 6.34 2.98
N SER A 244 -23.64 7.13 3.87
CA SER A 244 -23.40 8.57 3.68
C SER A 244 -22.32 8.87 2.65
N ASN A 245 -21.51 7.89 2.24
CA ASN A 245 -20.38 8.10 1.35
C ASN A 245 -20.81 8.61 -0.03
N GLU A 246 -21.99 8.19 -0.52
CA GLU A 246 -22.59 8.70 -1.76
C GLU A 246 -22.73 10.24 -1.77
N LYS A 247 -23.22 10.82 -0.66
CA LYS A 247 -23.35 12.27 -0.51
C LYS A 247 -21.98 12.95 -0.50
N ILE A 248 -20.99 12.33 0.11
CA ILE A 248 -19.62 12.85 0.21
C ILE A 248 -18.98 12.89 -1.18
N ILE A 249 -19.11 11.81 -1.98
CA ILE A 249 -18.61 11.71 -3.34
C ILE A 249 -19.23 12.78 -4.23
N ARG A 250 -20.56 12.96 -4.18
CA ARG A 250 -21.25 14.01 -4.96
C ARG A 250 -20.83 15.41 -4.52
N THR A 251 -20.52 15.62 -3.25
CA THR A 251 -20.03 16.90 -2.76
C THR A 251 -18.63 17.18 -3.27
N ALA A 252 -17.72 16.19 -3.22
CA ALA A 252 -16.36 16.28 -3.76
C ALA A 252 -16.40 16.58 -5.27
N ALA A 253 -17.24 15.91 -6.05
CA ALA A 253 -17.41 16.13 -7.47
C ALA A 253 -17.88 17.56 -7.78
N ARG A 254 -18.84 18.11 -7.00
CA ARG A 254 -19.28 19.51 -7.15
C ARG A 254 -18.17 20.49 -6.81
N MET A 255 -17.39 20.23 -5.78
CA MET A 255 -16.24 21.06 -5.43
C MET A 255 -15.19 21.03 -6.54
N ALA A 256 -14.86 19.84 -7.07
CA ALA A 256 -13.92 19.69 -8.18
C ALA A 256 -14.37 20.47 -9.43
N SER A 257 -15.67 20.41 -9.76
CA SER A 257 -16.25 21.19 -10.84
C SER A 257 -16.17 22.70 -10.58
N ALA A 258 -16.47 23.15 -9.36
CA ALA A 258 -16.41 24.57 -8.99
C ALA A 258 -14.98 25.13 -9.03
N PHE A 259 -14.00 24.35 -8.58
CA PHE A 259 -12.58 24.73 -8.64
C PHE A 259 -11.92 24.43 -9.98
N ARG A 260 -12.63 23.79 -10.91
CA ARG A 260 -12.11 23.34 -12.21
C ARG A 260 -10.84 22.50 -12.07
N CYS A 261 -10.84 21.61 -11.11
CA CYS A 261 -9.70 20.75 -10.78
C CYS A 261 -10.08 19.26 -10.89
N GLY A 262 -9.06 18.42 -10.95
CA GLY A 262 -9.24 16.98 -10.84
C GLY A 262 -9.62 16.55 -9.43
N PHE A 263 -10.28 15.38 -9.29
CA PHE A 263 -10.45 14.78 -7.99
C PHE A 263 -10.20 13.27 -8.02
N THR A 264 -9.69 12.79 -6.91
CA THR A 264 -9.34 11.37 -6.71
C THR A 264 -10.22 10.80 -5.61
N ALA A 265 -10.75 9.61 -5.84
CA ALA A 265 -11.46 8.83 -4.85
C ALA A 265 -10.54 7.71 -4.35
N LEU A 266 -10.13 7.81 -3.09
CA LEU A 266 -9.16 6.91 -2.46
C LEU A 266 -9.86 5.88 -1.58
N PHE A 267 -9.59 4.62 -1.83
CA PHE A 267 -9.93 3.52 -0.95
C PHE A 267 -8.68 3.02 -0.21
N VAL A 268 -8.75 2.89 1.11
CA VAL A 268 -7.69 2.27 1.91
C VAL A 268 -8.13 0.85 2.26
N GLU A 269 -7.48 -0.13 1.64
CA GLU A 269 -7.72 -1.53 1.92
C GLU A 269 -6.90 -1.97 3.15
N THR A 270 -7.60 -2.39 4.20
CA THR A 270 -7.02 -2.90 5.44
C THR A 270 -7.12 -4.42 5.49
N LYS A 271 -6.39 -5.07 6.39
CA LYS A 271 -6.53 -6.52 6.64
C LYS A 271 -7.99 -6.91 6.99
N ALA A 272 -8.72 -6.02 7.64
CA ALA A 272 -10.12 -6.24 7.99
C ALA A 272 -11.07 -6.31 6.76
N PHE A 273 -10.64 -5.83 5.59
CA PHE A 273 -11.44 -5.89 4.36
C PHE A 273 -11.80 -7.34 3.96
N GLN A 274 -10.93 -8.29 4.20
CA GLN A 274 -11.18 -9.71 3.91
C GLN A 274 -12.43 -10.23 4.65
N TRP A 275 -12.68 -9.71 5.85
CA TRP A 275 -13.80 -10.10 6.73
C TRP A 275 -15.00 -9.18 6.61
N MET A 276 -14.98 -8.22 5.68
CA MET A 276 -16.09 -7.30 5.45
C MET A 276 -17.32 -8.06 4.96
N PRO A 277 -18.52 -7.78 5.52
CA PRO A 277 -19.78 -8.37 5.05
C PRO A 277 -20.02 -8.10 3.57
N GLN A 278 -20.63 -9.05 2.87
CA GLN A 278 -20.90 -8.94 1.43
C GLN A 278 -21.71 -7.68 1.07
N THR A 279 -22.69 -7.33 1.88
CA THR A 279 -23.51 -6.11 1.71
C THR A 279 -22.69 -4.83 1.77
N ASP A 280 -21.65 -4.80 2.59
CA ASP A 280 -20.76 -3.65 2.70
C ASP A 280 -19.78 -3.58 1.53
N LYS A 281 -19.32 -4.74 1.02
CA LYS A 281 -18.52 -4.82 -0.21
C LYS A 281 -19.30 -4.32 -1.43
N GLU A 282 -20.54 -4.74 -1.58
CA GLU A 282 -21.43 -4.30 -2.66
C GLU A 282 -21.68 -2.79 -2.60
N ARG A 283 -21.88 -2.24 -1.40
CA ARG A 283 -22.06 -0.80 -1.21
C ARG A 283 -20.78 -0.02 -1.53
N LEU A 284 -19.62 -0.55 -1.13
CA LEU A 284 -18.35 0.04 -1.51
C LEU A 284 -18.17 0.06 -3.03
N GLN A 285 -18.47 -1.04 -3.72
CA GLN A 285 -18.42 -1.10 -5.18
C GLN A 285 -19.36 -0.08 -5.84
N THR A 286 -20.59 0.06 -5.31
CA THR A 286 -21.52 1.09 -5.77
C THR A 286 -20.95 2.49 -5.60
N ASN A 287 -20.29 2.78 -4.48
CA ASN A 287 -19.63 4.07 -4.22
C ASN A 287 -18.45 4.31 -5.16
N ILE A 288 -17.64 3.29 -5.44
CA ILE A 288 -16.55 3.34 -6.42
C ILE A 288 -17.11 3.68 -7.81
N HIS A 289 -18.15 2.97 -8.25
CA HIS A 289 -18.82 3.22 -9.52
C HIS A 289 -19.36 4.65 -9.63
N LEU A 290 -20.01 5.13 -8.56
CA LEU A 290 -20.50 6.51 -8.52
C LEU A 290 -19.37 7.53 -8.67
N ALA A 291 -18.26 7.31 -7.97
CA ALA A 291 -17.09 8.19 -8.07
C ALA A 291 -16.53 8.22 -9.51
N GLN A 292 -16.40 7.05 -10.15
CA GLN A 292 -15.98 6.93 -11.55
C GLN A 292 -16.93 7.68 -12.51
N GLN A 293 -18.24 7.48 -12.36
CA GLN A 293 -19.25 8.17 -13.18
C GLN A 293 -19.18 9.70 -13.04
N LEU A 294 -18.77 10.19 -11.89
CA LEU A 294 -18.60 11.63 -11.62
C LEU A 294 -17.22 12.16 -12.01
N GLY A 295 -16.38 11.32 -12.65
CA GLY A 295 -15.09 11.74 -13.20
C GLY A 295 -13.91 11.66 -12.20
N ALA A 296 -14.04 10.89 -11.09
CA ALA A 296 -12.94 10.67 -10.19
C ALA A 296 -11.91 9.67 -10.76
N SER A 297 -10.63 9.93 -10.52
CA SER A 297 -9.61 8.89 -10.57
C SER A 297 -9.77 8.00 -9.34
N ILE A 298 -9.84 6.68 -9.53
CA ILE A 298 -9.96 5.74 -8.41
C ILE A 298 -8.57 5.23 -8.05
N GLU A 299 -8.24 5.34 -6.77
CA GLU A 299 -6.97 4.87 -6.23
C GLU A 299 -7.21 3.97 -5.02
N THR A 300 -6.44 2.89 -4.96
CA THR A 300 -6.45 1.98 -3.81
C THR A 300 -5.08 1.92 -3.19
N VAL A 301 -5.00 2.13 -1.88
CA VAL A 301 -3.78 1.97 -1.10
C VAL A 301 -4.01 0.93 -0.01
N TYR A 302 -2.94 0.26 0.40
CA TYR A 302 -3.00 -0.84 1.35
C TYR A 302 -2.34 -0.44 2.67
N GLY A 303 -2.99 -0.76 3.78
CA GLY A 303 -2.41 -0.54 5.11
C GLY A 303 -3.46 -0.50 6.21
N ASP A 304 -3.07 -0.92 7.42
CA ASP A 304 -3.98 -1.01 8.56
C ASP A 304 -4.22 0.36 9.21
N ASP A 305 -3.30 1.30 9.08
CA ASP A 305 -3.46 2.67 9.55
C ASP A 305 -4.02 3.58 8.46
N VAL A 306 -5.35 3.67 8.43
CA VAL A 306 -6.08 4.44 7.41
C VAL A 306 -5.67 5.91 7.38
N ALA A 307 -5.51 6.56 8.54
CA ALA A 307 -5.13 7.97 8.61
C ALA A 307 -3.73 8.22 8.01
N TYR A 308 -2.79 7.35 8.35
CA TYR A 308 -1.43 7.42 7.81
C TYR A 308 -1.42 7.23 6.29
N GLN A 309 -2.16 6.24 5.77
CA GLN A 309 -2.22 5.97 4.32
C GLN A 309 -2.82 7.14 3.54
N ILE A 310 -3.90 7.76 4.06
CA ILE A 310 -4.50 8.95 3.46
C ILE A 310 -3.51 10.11 3.46
N ALA A 311 -2.84 10.37 4.59
CA ALA A 311 -1.88 11.45 4.72
C ALA A 311 -0.71 11.28 3.74
N GLU A 312 -0.17 10.07 3.67
CA GLU A 312 0.94 9.73 2.80
C GLU A 312 0.57 9.86 1.31
N PHE A 313 -0.61 9.34 0.94
CA PHE A 313 -1.14 9.51 -0.40
C PHE A 313 -1.29 11.01 -0.75
N SER A 314 -1.86 11.79 0.15
CA SER A 314 -2.10 13.21 -0.08
C SER A 314 -0.82 13.99 -0.34
N ARG A 315 0.25 13.71 0.43
CA ARG A 315 1.56 14.33 0.23
C ARG A 315 2.18 13.98 -1.13
N LEU A 316 2.08 12.71 -1.53
CA LEU A 316 2.69 12.21 -2.77
C LEU A 316 1.93 12.66 -4.02
N SER A 317 0.61 12.85 -3.91
CA SER A 317 -0.27 13.13 -5.06
C SER A 317 -0.60 14.61 -5.20
N GLY A 318 0.01 15.50 -4.41
CA GLY A 318 -0.24 16.94 -4.49
C GLY A 318 -1.69 17.32 -4.17
N VAL A 319 -2.34 16.56 -3.29
CA VAL A 319 -3.70 16.87 -2.81
C VAL A 319 -3.66 18.18 -2.02
N THR A 320 -4.63 19.06 -2.27
CA THR A 320 -4.79 20.33 -1.54
C THR A 320 -5.99 20.33 -0.60
N LYS A 321 -7.00 19.51 -0.91
CA LYS A 321 -8.25 19.44 -0.13
C LYS A 321 -8.71 17.99 0.04
N ILE A 322 -9.10 17.63 1.26
CA ILE A 322 -9.65 16.30 1.59
C ILE A 322 -11.11 16.44 1.98
N VAL A 323 -11.98 15.63 1.39
CA VAL A 323 -13.42 15.57 1.71
C VAL A 323 -13.74 14.28 2.42
N LEU A 324 -14.21 14.38 3.66
CA LEU A 324 -14.51 13.26 4.54
C LEU A 324 -15.94 13.30 5.06
N GLY A 325 -16.47 12.14 5.43
CA GLY A 325 -17.67 12.04 6.24
C GLY A 325 -17.36 12.13 7.73
N ARG A 326 -18.27 12.68 8.49
CA ARG A 326 -18.19 12.65 9.96
C ARG A 326 -18.38 11.22 10.46
N SER A 327 -17.40 10.64 11.14
CA SER A 327 -17.61 9.36 11.83
C SER A 327 -18.45 9.58 13.07
N GLY A 328 -19.62 8.94 13.12
CA GLY A 328 -20.58 9.03 14.25
C GLY A 328 -20.14 8.23 15.48
N ILE A 329 -19.00 8.57 16.11
CA ILE A 329 -18.59 7.95 17.37
C ILE A 329 -19.23 8.73 18.53
N PRO A 330 -20.00 8.09 19.43
CA PRO A 330 -20.63 8.76 20.58
C PRO A 330 -19.61 9.34 21.55
N HIS A 331 -19.90 10.54 22.08
CA HIS A 331 -19.02 11.36 22.93
C HIS A 331 -18.76 10.85 24.37
N HIS A 332 -19.08 9.61 24.73
CA HIS A 332 -19.19 9.18 26.13
C HIS A 332 -18.11 8.20 26.61
N MET A 333 -16.84 8.32 26.18
CA MET A 333 -15.77 7.49 26.78
C MET A 333 -14.56 8.32 27.21
N LEU A 334 -14.17 8.18 28.48
CA LEU A 334 -13.00 8.81 29.12
C LEU A 334 -11.65 8.39 28.52
N PHE A 335 -11.61 7.30 27.73
CA PHE A 335 -10.42 6.82 26.97
C PHE A 335 -10.77 6.70 25.49
N ARG A 336 -10.83 7.83 24.80
CA ARG A 336 -11.19 7.89 23.37
C ARG A 336 -9.93 7.76 22.49
N LYS A 337 -9.95 6.80 21.57
CA LYS A 337 -8.97 6.84 20.44
C LYS A 337 -9.33 8.04 19.55
N PRO A 338 -8.34 8.80 19.07
CA PRO A 338 -8.59 9.93 18.18
C PRO A 338 -9.34 9.47 16.93
N SER A 339 -10.25 10.29 16.44
CA SER A 339 -11.01 10.03 15.21
C SER A 339 -10.08 10.10 13.99
N LEU A 340 -10.52 9.55 12.85
CA LEU A 340 -9.80 9.67 11.59
C LEU A 340 -9.48 11.13 11.26
N THR A 341 -10.46 12.02 11.45
CA THR A 341 -10.30 13.45 11.20
C THR A 341 -9.28 14.10 12.12
N GLU A 342 -9.31 13.82 13.42
CA GLU A 342 -8.34 14.35 14.38
C GLU A 342 -6.91 13.90 14.02
N ARG A 343 -6.74 12.64 13.67
CA ARG A 343 -5.45 12.10 13.25
C ARG A 343 -4.94 12.70 11.93
N LEU A 344 -5.84 12.94 10.97
CA LEU A 344 -5.45 13.59 9.72
C LEU A 344 -5.01 15.05 9.94
N ILE A 345 -5.70 15.80 10.81
CA ILE A 345 -5.28 17.17 11.15
C ILE A 345 -3.87 17.16 11.79
N GLU A 346 -3.56 16.18 12.62
CA GLU A 346 -2.23 16.05 13.21
C GLU A 346 -1.15 15.65 12.18
N LEU A 347 -1.48 14.77 11.22
CA LEU A 347 -0.52 14.26 10.25
C LEU A 347 -0.26 15.22 9.08
N ILE A 348 -1.27 15.99 8.68
CA ILE A 348 -1.22 16.90 7.51
C ILE A 348 -1.89 18.23 7.82
N PRO A 349 -1.33 19.03 8.75
CA PRO A 349 -1.93 20.29 9.18
C PRO A 349 -2.01 21.35 8.06
N GLU A 350 -1.26 21.18 6.99
CA GLU A 350 -1.21 22.07 5.82
C GLU A 350 -2.35 21.88 4.83
N LEU A 351 -3.17 20.82 4.95
CA LEU A 351 -4.24 20.52 4.01
C LEU A 351 -5.61 20.95 4.52
N ASP A 352 -6.44 21.46 3.61
CA ASP A 352 -7.83 21.77 3.91
C ASP A 352 -8.66 20.49 4.06
N ILE A 353 -9.25 20.26 5.24
CA ILE A 353 -10.10 19.11 5.51
C ILE A 353 -11.57 19.53 5.59
N HIS A 354 -12.37 19.10 4.61
CA HIS A 354 -13.80 19.35 4.55
C HIS A 354 -14.59 18.17 5.13
N ILE A 355 -15.27 18.41 6.25
CA ILE A 355 -16.05 17.38 6.94
C ILE A 355 -17.52 17.55 6.56
N ILE A 356 -18.08 16.53 5.88
CA ILE A 356 -19.50 16.51 5.50
C ILE A 356 -20.31 15.86 6.63
N PRO A 357 -21.24 16.60 7.24
CA PRO A 357 -22.05 16.04 8.30
C PRO A 357 -23.00 14.98 7.79
N ASP A 358 -23.14 13.90 8.56
CA ASP A 358 -24.14 12.86 8.32
C ASP A 358 -25.48 13.34 8.88
N ASN A 359 -26.47 13.52 8.02
CA ASN A 359 -27.79 14.00 8.42
C ASN A 359 -28.59 12.82 9.07
N GLY A 360 -28.21 12.47 10.29
CA GLY A 360 -29.12 11.91 11.32
C GLY A 360 -29.94 10.65 11.04
N LEU A 361 -29.85 10.00 9.88
CA LEU A 361 -30.59 8.74 9.61
C LEU A 361 -29.86 7.47 10.11
N ASN A 362 -28.68 7.59 10.69
CA ASN A 362 -27.75 6.48 10.93
C ASN A 362 -27.56 6.05 12.38
N GLY A 363 -28.35 6.53 13.31
CA GLY A 363 -28.34 5.98 14.68
C GLY A 363 -28.66 4.48 14.80
N ARG A 364 -29.19 3.88 13.71
CA ARG A 364 -29.54 2.45 13.67
C ARG A 364 -28.46 1.54 13.09
N PHE A 365 -27.51 2.07 12.30
CA PHE A 365 -26.46 1.23 11.67
C PHE A 365 -25.25 1.02 12.56
N ALA A 366 -24.89 1.97 13.42
CA ALA A 366 -23.84 1.79 14.42
C ALA A 366 -24.18 0.73 15.50
N ALA A 367 -25.47 0.43 15.70
CA ALA A 367 -25.94 -0.55 16.68
C ALA A 367 -25.76 -2.01 16.19
N LYS A 368 -25.79 -2.28 14.87
CA LYS A 368 -25.76 -3.65 14.35
C LYS A 368 -24.36 -4.26 14.26
N HIS A 369 -23.31 -3.45 14.24
CA HIS A 369 -21.90 -3.94 14.25
C HIS A 369 -21.37 -4.22 15.66
N ARG A 370 -22.16 -3.94 16.72
CA ARG A 370 -21.81 -4.21 18.12
C ARG A 370 -22.18 -5.61 18.63
N GLU A 371 -22.85 -6.44 17.83
CA GLU A 371 -23.28 -7.77 18.29
C GLU A 371 -22.19 -8.85 18.32
N ILE A 372 -21.01 -8.62 17.76
CA ILE A 372 -19.95 -9.66 17.69
C ILE A 372 -18.94 -9.58 18.83
N MET A 373 -18.91 -8.50 19.62
CA MET A 373 -18.13 -8.45 20.87
C MET A 373 -18.99 -7.96 22.04
N ARG A 374 -19.96 -8.74 22.45
CA ARG A 374 -20.48 -8.63 23.80
C ARG A 374 -19.47 -9.27 24.73
N LEU A 375 -18.53 -8.49 25.22
CA LEU A 375 -17.95 -8.78 26.53
C LEU A 375 -19.13 -8.93 27.50
N PRO A 376 -19.17 -9.99 28.32
CA PRO A 376 -20.24 -10.13 29.30
C PRO A 376 -20.30 -8.84 30.12
N THR A 377 -21.43 -8.18 30.08
CA THR A 377 -21.68 -7.00 30.94
C THR A 377 -21.55 -7.51 32.36
N LEU A 378 -20.43 -7.19 33.01
CA LEU A 378 -20.29 -7.42 34.45
C LEU A 378 -21.44 -6.66 35.13
N SER A 379 -22.41 -7.40 35.62
CA SER A 379 -23.51 -6.85 36.41
C SER A 379 -22.87 -6.24 37.67
N ILE A 380 -23.36 -5.09 38.11
CA ILE A 380 -22.98 -4.50 39.42
C ILE A 380 -23.13 -5.53 40.53
N LEU A 381 -24.12 -6.42 40.43
CA LEU A 381 -24.36 -7.55 41.33
C LEU A 381 -23.18 -8.56 41.32
N ASP A 382 -22.55 -8.83 40.15
CA ASP A 382 -21.44 -9.77 40.06
C ASP A 382 -20.15 -9.14 40.61
N LEU A 383 -20.01 -7.83 40.48
CA LEU A 383 -18.92 -7.06 41.09
C LEU A 383 -19.04 -7.02 42.61
N LEU A 384 -20.28 -6.86 43.14
CA LEU A 384 -20.57 -6.93 44.55
C LEU A 384 -20.34 -8.33 45.13
N LYS A 385 -20.73 -9.40 44.40
CA LYS A 385 -20.46 -10.79 44.80
C LYS A 385 -18.98 -11.09 44.85
N SER A 386 -18.20 -10.62 43.87
CA SER A 386 -16.76 -10.80 43.85
C SER A 386 -16.07 -10.05 44.99
N ALA A 387 -16.51 -8.82 45.29
CA ALA A 387 -16.00 -8.05 46.42
C ALA A 387 -16.34 -8.71 47.77
N LEU A 388 -17.57 -9.23 47.92
CA LEU A 388 -18.00 -9.95 49.11
C LEU A 388 -17.19 -11.24 49.34
N LEU A 389 -16.92 -12.01 48.28
CA LEU A 389 -16.07 -13.21 48.32
C LEU A 389 -14.63 -12.87 48.72
N LEU A 390 -14.09 -11.77 48.26
CA LEU A 390 -12.75 -11.31 48.58
C LEU A 390 -12.64 -10.91 50.05
N ILE A 391 -13.64 -10.16 50.55
CA ILE A 391 -13.75 -9.80 51.97
C ILE A 391 -13.88 -11.04 52.85
N LEU A 392 -14.75 -12.00 52.46
CA LEU A 392 -14.93 -13.23 53.21
C LEU A 392 -13.62 -14.06 53.26
N ALA A 393 -12.92 -14.20 52.15
CA ALA A 393 -11.65 -14.88 52.10
C ALA A 393 -10.60 -14.21 52.99
N THR A 394 -10.55 -12.88 53.00
CA THR A 394 -9.65 -12.09 53.84
C THR A 394 -9.96 -12.27 55.33
N VAL A 395 -11.25 -12.26 55.71
CA VAL A 395 -11.70 -12.49 57.09
C VAL A 395 -11.36 -13.90 57.54
N ILE A 396 -11.58 -14.90 56.68
CA ILE A 396 -11.21 -16.30 57.00
C ILE A 396 -9.70 -16.42 57.16
N GLY A 397 -8.91 -15.82 56.29
CA GLY A 397 -7.45 -15.81 56.39
C GLY A 397 -6.96 -15.13 57.66
N PHE A 398 -7.58 -14.00 58.07
CA PHE A 398 -7.28 -13.33 59.28
C PHE A 398 -7.65 -14.14 60.53
N LEU A 399 -8.80 -14.87 60.48
CA LEU A 399 -9.21 -15.76 61.55
C LEU A 399 -8.26 -16.95 61.71
N PHE A 400 -7.80 -17.59 60.62
CA PHE A 400 -6.77 -18.62 60.68
C PHE A 400 -5.44 -18.10 61.22
N TYR A 401 -5.02 -16.88 60.81
CA TYR A 401 -3.84 -16.22 61.37
C TYR A 401 -3.94 -16.02 62.89
N HIS A 402 -5.08 -15.55 63.39
CA HIS A 402 -5.31 -15.34 64.81
C HIS A 402 -5.46 -16.62 65.62
N LEU A 403 -5.90 -17.71 65.00
CA LEU A 403 -6.04 -19.06 65.64
C LEU A 403 -4.71 -19.84 65.61
N GLY A 404 -3.62 -19.26 65.12
CA GLY A 404 -2.29 -19.88 65.16
C GLY A 404 -2.03 -20.93 64.08
N PHE A 405 -2.89 -21.03 63.04
CA PHE A 405 -2.63 -21.91 61.91
C PHE A 405 -1.72 -21.18 60.89
N THR A 406 -0.50 -20.87 61.28
CA THR A 406 0.42 -20.10 60.44
C THR A 406 1.40 -20.99 59.65
N GLU A 407 1.29 -22.30 59.71
CA GLU A 407 2.13 -23.20 58.94
C GLU A 407 1.28 -24.23 58.15
N ALA A 408 1.02 -23.91 56.89
CA ALA A 408 0.74 -24.92 55.89
C ALA A 408 1.98 -25.05 55.03
N ASN A 409 2.72 -26.13 55.21
CA ASN A 409 3.73 -26.57 54.28
C ASN A 409 3.16 -26.82 52.90
#